data_e4dccf3fc83ccbf19d2845705d3cf052
#
_entry.id   e4dccf3fc83ccbf19d2845705d3cf052
#
_cell.length_a   1.000
_cell.length_b   1.000
_cell.length_c   1.000
_cell.angle_alpha   90.00
_cell.angle_beta   90.00
_cell.angle_gamma   90.00
#
_symmetry.space_group_name_H-M   'P 1'
#
loop_
_entity.id
_entity.type
_entity.pdbx_description
1 polymer ?
#
loop_
_entity_poly.entity_id
_entity_poly.type
_entity_poly.pdbx_seq_one_letter_code
_entity_poly.pdbx_strand_id
1 'polypeptide(L)'
;MATTPAEKTSATRPGLKRSLSVWSAVGLSLALMAPSMAANINPQGASGAGRAVPLAFLIAAVGVLLVAYTFVRLCQYYRHSGSAYAFVGATLGPRAGVVAGWGLVGTYTFYAVTTAGAAGVFGSGLFDSLGIWKSQPSWSPILFVGVALALALLLAALPAKGGTNVLLVVETLTVALILVVTVTVLVKVIGHTAPGGAHFTVSVFSLSPGTSASALFLGVVFGFLSFAGFEASATLGEEARRPSRDIPRAILGVAIFGGVYFVVVTAAEVMGFGTSSSGLAAFAHSPSLLGDLGSSYVGSWVGNVITAGTTVSAFGCCLASIVAASRVVYAMSRDTFGSRYLGAANRWGTPAAATGLVTAFAVIIYVVYVAVSAQASSVAENAFFWSGTIGTLILLVVYVLATVGMVLLVFVRRKMPSVPMWQIAIPVAAIVVLGYTLYRNVYPYPSGDGYWFPIVGGAWLAAAVIGVLLAPRTARRLGAALAAREGITASAPDGTVAADS
;
A
#
# COMPACT_ATOMS: atom_id res chain seq x y z
N MET A 1 -9.06 -35.02 56.80
CA MET A 1 -8.46 -33.80 56.27
C MET A 1 -8.19 -34.03 54.80
N ALA A 2 -9.05 -33.52 53.91
CA ALA A 2 -8.91 -33.63 52.47
C ALA A 2 -8.36 -32.30 51.95
N THR A 3 -7.17 -32.36 51.37
CA THR A 3 -6.50 -31.21 50.74
C THR A 3 -7.13 -30.92 49.38
N THR A 4 -7.75 -29.77 49.26
CA THR A 4 -8.29 -29.21 48.00
C THR A 4 -7.17 -28.95 47.02
N PRO A 5 -7.28 -29.34 45.73
CA PRO A 5 -6.27 -29.02 44.71
C PRO A 5 -6.29 -27.53 44.43
N ALA A 6 -5.13 -26.90 44.49
CA ALA A 6 -4.91 -25.49 44.11
C ALA A 6 -5.32 -25.24 42.63
N GLU A 7 -6.24 -24.33 42.46
CA GLU A 7 -6.68 -23.78 41.18
C GLU A 7 -5.48 -23.17 40.46
N LYS A 8 -5.08 -23.77 39.33
CA LYS A 8 -4.06 -23.22 38.46
C LYS A 8 -4.55 -21.89 37.88
N THR A 9 -4.18 -20.79 38.50
CA THR A 9 -4.32 -19.47 37.96
C THR A 9 -3.68 -19.44 36.57
N SER A 10 -4.52 -19.35 35.56
CA SER A 10 -4.09 -19.11 34.17
C SER A 10 -3.35 -17.76 34.15
N ALA A 11 -2.04 -17.80 34.01
CA ALA A 11 -1.22 -16.62 33.82
C ALA A 11 -1.75 -15.84 32.60
N THR A 12 -2.50 -14.78 32.83
CA THR A 12 -2.90 -13.81 31.84
C THR A 12 -1.63 -13.26 31.20
N ARG A 13 -1.39 -13.62 29.94
CA ARG A 13 -0.29 -13.07 29.16
C ARG A 13 -0.40 -11.54 29.19
N PRO A 14 0.68 -10.80 29.49
CA PRO A 14 0.61 -9.35 29.53
C PRO A 14 0.17 -8.85 28.15
N GLY A 15 -0.99 -8.22 28.09
CA GLY A 15 -1.50 -7.57 26.88
C GLY A 15 -0.52 -6.47 26.44
N LEU A 16 -0.53 -6.14 25.17
CA LEU A 16 0.30 -5.04 24.61
C LEU A 16 -0.01 -3.74 25.38
N LYS A 17 1.05 -3.00 25.76
CA LYS A 17 0.88 -1.72 26.50
C LYS A 17 0.25 -0.69 25.56
N ARG A 18 -0.89 -0.13 25.95
CA ARG A 18 -1.55 0.98 25.25
C ARG A 18 -0.79 2.30 25.47
N SER A 19 0.23 2.52 24.67
CA SER A 19 1.14 3.65 24.80
C SER A 19 1.17 4.57 23.58
N LEU A 20 0.73 4.08 22.40
CA LEU A 20 0.86 4.80 21.14
C LEU A 20 -0.14 5.94 21.01
N SER A 21 0.36 7.08 20.54
CA SER A 21 -0.43 8.28 20.23
C SER A 21 -0.98 8.25 18.81
N VAL A 22 -1.90 9.18 18.49
CA VAL A 22 -2.39 9.38 17.11
C VAL A 22 -1.23 9.67 16.13
N TRP A 23 -0.19 10.39 16.56
CA TRP A 23 0.98 10.69 15.74
C TRP A 23 1.81 9.47 15.41
N SER A 24 1.90 8.51 16.33
CA SER A 24 2.56 7.22 16.05
C SER A 24 1.80 6.42 14.99
N ALA A 25 0.47 6.49 15.01
CA ALA A 25 -0.38 5.86 14.02
C ALA A 25 -0.25 6.54 12.64
N VAL A 26 -0.24 7.88 12.61
CA VAL A 26 0.03 8.66 11.39
C VAL A 26 1.41 8.32 10.83
N GLY A 27 2.45 8.29 11.67
CA GLY A 27 3.81 7.95 11.25
C GLY A 27 3.93 6.57 10.61
N LEU A 28 3.24 5.55 11.15
CA LEU A 28 3.22 4.21 10.54
C LEU A 28 2.57 4.22 9.15
N SER A 29 1.42 4.90 9.01
CA SER A 29 0.74 5.01 7.72
C SER A 29 1.58 5.78 6.70
N LEU A 30 2.23 6.88 7.08
CA LEU A 30 3.11 7.65 6.20
C LEU A 30 4.36 6.86 5.79
N ALA A 31 4.94 6.08 6.72
CA ALA A 31 6.10 5.25 6.42
C ALA A 31 5.83 4.18 5.35
N LEU A 32 4.61 3.58 5.38
CA LEU A 32 4.22 2.59 4.38
C LEU A 32 3.76 3.25 3.06
N MET A 33 3.12 4.42 3.14
CA MET A 33 2.69 5.19 1.97
C MET A 33 3.88 5.80 1.20
N ALA A 34 5.01 6.05 1.89
CA ALA A 34 6.25 6.59 1.33
C ALA A 34 6.01 7.77 0.35
N PRO A 35 5.39 8.88 0.82
CA PRO A 35 4.89 9.93 -0.07
C PRO A 35 5.95 10.60 -0.92
N SER A 36 7.20 10.67 -0.49
CA SER A 36 8.28 11.24 -1.30
C SER A 36 8.63 10.34 -2.50
N MET A 37 8.77 9.02 -2.28
CA MET A 37 8.99 8.06 -3.34
C MET A 37 7.77 7.99 -4.27
N ALA A 38 6.57 7.87 -3.70
CA ALA A 38 5.35 7.71 -4.47
C ALA A 38 5.06 8.91 -5.39
N ALA A 39 5.26 10.15 -4.92
CA ALA A 39 5.13 11.33 -5.75
C ALA A 39 6.18 11.38 -6.87
N ASN A 40 7.37 10.87 -6.65
CA ASN A 40 8.49 11.01 -7.58
C ASN A 40 8.50 9.98 -8.73
N ILE A 41 7.71 8.91 -8.69
CA ILE A 41 7.72 7.85 -9.73
C ILE A 41 6.33 7.35 -10.12
N ASN A 42 5.33 7.32 -9.21
CA ASN A 42 4.01 6.78 -9.57
C ASN A 42 3.31 7.58 -10.68
N PRO A 43 3.43 8.94 -10.75
CA PRO A 43 2.84 9.69 -11.85
C PRO A 43 3.40 9.33 -13.21
N GLN A 44 4.66 8.90 -13.31
CA GLN A 44 5.25 8.37 -14.54
C GLN A 44 4.50 7.12 -15.04
N GLY A 45 4.14 6.20 -14.12
CA GLY A 45 3.32 5.03 -14.46
C GLY A 45 1.93 5.37 -15.00
N ALA A 46 1.45 6.56 -14.70
CA ALA A 46 0.20 7.12 -15.23
C ALA A 46 0.37 7.89 -16.56
N SER A 47 1.59 7.99 -17.11
CA SER A 47 1.92 8.83 -18.29
C SER A 47 1.08 8.52 -19.53
N GLY A 48 0.54 7.30 -19.66
CA GLY A 48 -0.43 6.93 -20.69
C GLY A 48 -1.71 7.78 -20.70
N ALA A 49 -2.05 8.43 -19.57
CA ALA A 49 -3.13 9.41 -19.49
C ALA A 49 -2.75 10.80 -20.08
N GLY A 50 -1.50 10.98 -20.52
CA GLY A 50 -0.97 12.24 -21.04
C GLY A 50 -1.11 13.37 -20.03
N ARG A 51 -1.60 14.53 -20.44
CA ARG A 51 -1.79 15.66 -19.52
C ARG A 51 -2.81 15.38 -18.41
N ALA A 52 -3.67 14.34 -18.54
CA ALA A 52 -4.72 14.01 -17.58
C ALA A 52 -4.22 13.14 -16.39
N VAL A 53 -2.91 13.00 -16.19
CA VAL A 53 -2.35 12.31 -15.03
C VAL A 53 -2.88 12.88 -13.69
N PRO A 54 -2.95 14.22 -13.48
CA PRO A 54 -3.53 14.78 -12.26
C PRO A 54 -5.01 14.45 -12.06
N LEU A 55 -5.77 14.29 -13.14
CA LEU A 55 -7.17 13.83 -13.08
C LEU A 55 -7.24 12.37 -12.58
N ALA A 56 -6.34 11.50 -13.03
CA ALA A 56 -6.27 10.12 -12.54
C ALA A 56 -5.98 10.08 -11.03
N PHE A 57 -5.06 10.90 -10.55
CA PHE A 57 -4.74 11.02 -9.13
C PHE A 57 -5.89 11.62 -8.31
N LEU A 58 -6.63 12.57 -8.87
CA LEU A 58 -7.85 13.12 -8.24
C LEU A 58 -8.94 12.04 -8.09
N ILE A 59 -9.18 11.24 -9.12
CA ILE A 59 -10.12 10.11 -9.04
C ILE A 59 -9.69 9.11 -7.98
N ALA A 60 -8.39 8.77 -7.94
CA ALA A 60 -7.84 7.88 -6.92
C ALA A 60 -7.98 8.47 -5.50
N ALA A 61 -7.68 9.75 -5.32
CA ALA A 61 -7.85 10.45 -4.04
C ALA A 61 -9.30 10.39 -3.54
N VAL A 62 -10.27 10.66 -4.41
CA VAL A 62 -11.70 10.51 -4.08
C VAL A 62 -12.01 9.06 -3.73
N GLY A 63 -11.54 8.08 -4.53
CA GLY A 63 -11.73 6.67 -4.26
C GLY A 63 -11.17 6.25 -2.90
N VAL A 64 -9.96 6.70 -2.57
CA VAL A 64 -9.32 6.42 -1.27
C VAL A 64 -10.08 7.06 -0.10
N LEU A 65 -10.56 8.28 -0.23
CA LEU A 65 -11.39 8.92 0.80
C LEU A 65 -12.69 8.15 1.06
N LEU A 66 -13.32 7.63 0.01
CA LEU A 66 -14.50 6.77 0.12
C LEU A 66 -14.16 5.45 0.82
N VAL A 67 -13.02 4.84 0.50
CA VAL A 67 -12.53 3.62 1.17
C VAL A 67 -12.10 3.91 2.60
N ALA A 68 -11.50 5.07 2.88
CA ALA A 68 -11.12 5.48 4.24
C ALA A 68 -12.34 5.52 5.18
N TYR A 69 -13.50 5.93 4.68
CA TYR A 69 -14.75 5.80 5.44
C TYR A 69 -15.03 4.37 5.90
N THR A 70 -14.81 3.37 5.04
CA THR A 70 -14.95 1.95 5.40
C THR A 70 -14.05 1.58 6.56
N PHE A 71 -12.76 1.88 6.48
CA PHE A 71 -11.80 1.56 7.53
C PHE A 71 -12.08 2.32 8.82
N VAL A 72 -12.48 3.60 8.74
CA VAL A 72 -12.91 4.40 9.90
C VAL A 72 -14.06 3.71 10.64
N ARG A 73 -15.10 3.26 9.92
CA ARG A 73 -16.24 2.57 10.55
C ARG A 73 -15.86 1.22 11.15
N LEU A 74 -15.05 0.44 10.44
CA LEU A 74 -14.58 -0.84 10.95
C LEU A 74 -13.70 -0.66 12.21
N CYS A 75 -12.78 0.32 12.25
CA CYS A 75 -11.95 0.61 13.42
C CYS A 75 -12.73 1.23 14.60
N GLN A 76 -13.86 1.87 14.35
CA GLN A 76 -14.76 2.33 15.41
C GLN A 76 -15.48 1.16 16.10
N TYR A 77 -15.79 0.11 15.34
CA TYR A 77 -16.51 -1.06 15.85
C TYR A 77 -15.57 -2.12 16.40
N TYR A 78 -14.51 -2.49 15.65
CA TYR A 78 -13.52 -3.48 16.05
C TYR A 78 -12.30 -2.79 16.66
N ARG A 79 -11.84 -3.28 17.81
CA ARG A 79 -10.65 -2.74 18.51
C ARG A 79 -9.41 -3.60 18.32
N HIS A 80 -9.44 -4.51 17.37
CA HIS A 80 -8.41 -5.50 17.11
C HIS A 80 -7.31 -4.95 16.19
N SER A 81 -6.07 -5.43 16.36
CA SER A 81 -4.92 -5.14 15.49
C SER A 81 -4.97 -5.87 14.13
N GLY A 82 -6.11 -6.49 13.82
CA GLY A 82 -6.29 -7.23 12.58
C GLY A 82 -6.59 -6.30 11.42
N SER A 83 -5.67 -6.13 10.51
CA SER A 83 -5.85 -5.49 9.21
C SER A 83 -7.16 -5.92 8.49
N ALA A 84 -7.36 -5.52 7.25
CA ALA A 84 -8.50 -5.93 6.42
C ALA A 84 -8.81 -7.45 6.46
N TYR A 85 -7.80 -8.30 6.68
CA TYR A 85 -7.95 -9.74 6.92
C TYR A 85 -8.94 -10.05 8.05
N ALA A 86 -8.75 -9.46 9.23
CA ALA A 86 -9.62 -9.71 10.38
C ALA A 86 -11.00 -9.06 10.18
N PHE A 87 -11.08 -7.86 9.63
CA PHE A 87 -12.33 -7.17 9.36
C PHE A 87 -13.21 -7.95 8.37
N VAL A 88 -12.63 -8.43 7.27
CA VAL A 88 -13.34 -9.26 6.29
C VAL A 88 -13.76 -10.60 6.91
N GLY A 89 -12.88 -11.23 7.69
CA GLY A 89 -13.19 -12.48 8.38
C GLY A 89 -14.35 -12.35 9.37
N ALA A 90 -14.40 -11.27 10.13
CA ALA A 90 -15.47 -11.00 11.10
C ALA A 90 -16.81 -10.61 10.44
N THR A 91 -16.77 -9.96 9.29
CA THR A 91 -17.99 -9.44 8.62
C THR A 91 -18.57 -10.39 7.58
N LEU A 92 -17.73 -10.94 6.69
CA LEU A 92 -18.11 -11.82 5.58
C LEU A 92 -17.89 -13.31 5.89
N GLY A 93 -17.22 -13.60 7.01
CA GLY A 93 -16.93 -14.96 7.46
C GLY A 93 -15.50 -15.42 7.13
N PRO A 94 -15.11 -16.58 7.73
CA PRO A 94 -13.72 -17.05 7.74
C PRO A 94 -13.12 -17.26 6.35
N ARG A 95 -13.90 -17.76 5.41
CA ARG A 95 -13.44 -18.04 4.05
C ARG A 95 -13.03 -16.76 3.31
N ALA A 96 -13.87 -15.72 3.41
CA ALA A 96 -13.56 -14.41 2.85
C ALA A 96 -12.35 -13.77 3.53
N GLY A 97 -12.20 -13.95 4.86
CA GLY A 97 -11.02 -13.51 5.60
C GLY A 97 -9.73 -14.12 5.06
N VAL A 98 -9.71 -15.44 4.78
CA VAL A 98 -8.53 -16.09 4.17
C VAL A 98 -8.19 -15.48 2.81
N VAL A 99 -9.19 -15.26 1.96
CA VAL A 99 -8.98 -14.64 0.63
C VAL A 99 -8.43 -13.23 0.78
N ALA A 100 -8.99 -12.41 1.68
CA ALA A 100 -8.50 -11.07 1.94
C ALA A 100 -7.08 -11.07 2.52
N GLY A 101 -6.78 -11.99 3.45
CA GLY A 101 -5.44 -12.14 4.04
C GLY A 101 -4.39 -12.54 3.00
N TRP A 102 -4.70 -13.54 2.16
CA TRP A 102 -3.82 -13.94 1.08
C TRP A 102 -3.66 -12.84 0.02
N GLY A 103 -4.74 -12.09 -0.27
CA GLY A 103 -4.69 -10.90 -1.10
C GLY A 103 -3.70 -9.87 -0.53
N LEU A 104 -3.76 -9.57 0.78
CA LEU A 104 -2.79 -8.65 1.43
C LEU A 104 -1.35 -9.18 1.39
N VAL A 105 -1.15 -10.49 1.57
CA VAL A 105 0.19 -11.10 1.41
C VAL A 105 0.71 -10.85 0.00
N GLY A 106 -0.12 -11.06 -1.03
CA GLY A 106 0.22 -10.77 -2.42
C GLY A 106 0.54 -9.29 -2.63
N THR A 107 -0.38 -8.41 -2.23
CA THR A 107 -0.21 -6.96 -2.34
C THR A 107 1.13 -6.51 -1.77
N TYR A 108 1.42 -6.84 -0.52
CA TYR A 108 2.66 -6.39 0.12
C TYR A 108 3.91 -7.08 -0.42
N THR A 109 3.81 -8.33 -0.92
CA THR A 109 4.94 -9.01 -1.57
C THR A 109 5.27 -8.33 -2.91
N PHE A 110 4.27 -8.03 -3.73
CA PHE A 110 4.48 -7.26 -4.96
C PHE A 110 4.97 -5.85 -4.67
N TYR A 111 4.47 -5.18 -3.61
CA TYR A 111 4.96 -3.86 -3.21
C TYR A 111 6.40 -3.86 -2.70
N ALA A 112 6.86 -4.94 -2.08
CA ALA A 112 8.28 -5.08 -1.74
C ALA A 112 9.15 -5.09 -3.01
N VAL A 113 8.72 -5.77 -4.08
CA VAL A 113 9.41 -5.76 -5.38
C VAL A 113 9.30 -4.39 -6.06
N THR A 114 8.10 -3.78 -6.06
CA THR A 114 7.85 -2.43 -6.55
C THR A 114 8.84 -1.43 -5.96
N THR A 115 8.91 -1.37 -4.64
CA THR A 115 9.72 -0.37 -3.94
C THR A 115 11.21 -0.67 -3.97
N ALA A 116 11.60 -1.95 -4.08
CA ALA A 116 12.97 -2.33 -4.41
C ALA A 116 13.34 -1.88 -5.83
N GLY A 117 12.41 -2.00 -6.80
CA GLY A 117 12.56 -1.45 -8.15
C GLY A 117 12.78 0.06 -8.14
N ALA A 118 11.95 0.81 -7.40
CA ALA A 118 12.13 2.25 -7.21
C ALA A 118 13.50 2.59 -6.59
N ALA A 119 13.94 1.85 -5.56
CA ALA A 119 15.26 2.03 -4.96
C ALA A 119 16.38 1.74 -5.98
N GLY A 120 16.16 0.82 -6.91
CA GLY A 120 17.07 0.53 -8.02
C GLY A 120 17.17 1.68 -9.02
N VAL A 121 16.03 2.24 -9.44
CA VAL A 121 15.96 3.38 -10.38
C VAL A 121 16.62 4.62 -9.75
N PHE A 122 16.17 5.02 -8.57
CA PHE A 122 16.70 6.22 -7.90
C PHE A 122 18.15 6.06 -7.45
N GLY A 123 18.54 4.88 -6.92
CA GLY A 123 19.90 4.61 -6.48
C GLY A 123 20.89 4.65 -7.64
N SER A 124 20.56 4.01 -8.76
CA SER A 124 21.37 4.05 -9.98
C SER A 124 21.54 5.50 -10.48
N GLY A 125 20.42 6.25 -10.63
CA GLY A 125 20.45 7.64 -11.06
C GLY A 125 21.23 8.56 -10.11
N LEU A 126 21.13 8.35 -8.80
CA LEU A 126 21.87 9.12 -7.78
C LEU A 126 23.38 8.90 -7.90
N PHE A 127 23.84 7.65 -8.06
CA PHE A 127 25.27 7.34 -8.19
C PHE A 127 25.87 7.93 -9.45
N ASP A 128 25.09 7.96 -10.55
CA ASP A 128 25.51 8.64 -11.80
C ASP A 128 25.60 10.16 -11.62
N SER A 129 24.56 10.79 -11.08
CA SER A 129 24.49 12.25 -10.89
C SER A 129 25.56 12.80 -9.93
N LEU A 130 25.93 12.04 -8.90
CA LEU A 130 27.00 12.36 -7.97
C LEU A 130 28.41 12.06 -8.54
N GLY A 131 28.48 11.43 -9.70
CA GLY A 131 29.75 11.04 -10.32
C GLY A 131 30.49 9.91 -9.60
N ILE A 132 29.84 9.20 -8.67
CA ILE A 132 30.42 8.08 -7.92
C ILE A 132 30.62 6.87 -8.84
N TRP A 133 29.64 6.61 -9.69
CA TRP A 133 29.69 5.53 -10.67
C TRP A 133 29.13 6.01 -12.01
N LYS A 134 29.96 6.67 -12.79
CA LYS A 134 29.64 7.12 -14.14
C LYS A 134 29.74 5.95 -15.14
N SER A 135 29.00 6.05 -16.23
CA SER A 135 28.98 5.02 -17.29
C SER A 135 28.66 3.63 -16.74
N GLN A 136 27.59 3.55 -15.93
CA GLN A 136 27.14 2.31 -15.33
C GLN A 136 26.83 1.26 -16.41
N PRO A 137 27.24 -0.01 -16.20
CA PRO A 137 26.82 -1.09 -17.09
C PRO A 137 25.31 -1.30 -16.99
N SER A 138 24.70 -1.80 -18.07
CA SER A 138 23.25 -2.01 -18.18
C SER A 138 22.64 -2.90 -17.06
N TRP A 139 23.45 -3.71 -16.41
CA TRP A 139 23.02 -4.56 -15.30
C TRP A 139 23.02 -3.87 -13.93
N SER A 140 23.52 -2.63 -13.81
CA SER A 140 23.62 -1.93 -12.53
C SER A 140 22.28 -1.77 -11.79
N PRO A 141 21.12 -1.49 -12.45
CA PRO A 141 19.85 -1.43 -11.76
C PRO A 141 19.46 -2.77 -11.09
N ILE A 142 19.85 -3.90 -11.71
CA ILE A 142 19.63 -5.23 -11.14
C ILE A 142 20.35 -5.37 -9.79
N LEU A 143 21.59 -4.88 -9.70
CA LEU A 143 22.38 -4.91 -8.46
C LEU A 143 21.69 -4.09 -7.37
N PHE A 144 21.25 -2.86 -7.66
CA PHE A 144 20.61 -1.99 -6.68
C PHE A 144 19.31 -2.60 -6.14
N VAL A 145 18.47 -3.20 -6.99
CA VAL A 145 17.25 -3.92 -6.56
C VAL A 145 17.61 -5.11 -5.68
N GLY A 146 18.59 -5.92 -6.09
CA GLY A 146 19.05 -7.08 -5.31
C GLY A 146 19.58 -6.68 -3.93
N VAL A 147 20.37 -5.61 -3.86
CA VAL A 147 20.88 -5.06 -2.59
C VAL A 147 19.74 -4.56 -1.72
N ALA A 148 18.76 -3.84 -2.28
CA ALA A 148 17.60 -3.35 -1.53
C ALA A 148 16.82 -4.52 -0.91
N LEU A 149 16.52 -5.59 -1.66
CA LEU A 149 15.82 -6.77 -1.16
C LEU A 149 16.65 -7.52 -0.09
N ALA A 150 17.96 -7.68 -0.30
CA ALA A 150 18.83 -8.35 0.66
C ALA A 150 18.93 -7.59 1.99
N LEU A 151 19.13 -6.27 1.92
CA LEU A 151 19.15 -5.41 3.11
C LEU A 151 17.80 -5.38 3.84
N ALA A 152 16.70 -5.31 3.09
CA ALA A 152 15.36 -5.36 3.67
C ALA A 152 15.11 -6.69 4.40
N LEU A 153 15.53 -7.83 3.83
CA LEU A 153 15.49 -9.13 4.51
C LEU A 153 16.28 -9.13 5.82
N LEU A 154 17.52 -8.68 5.75
CA LEU A 154 18.40 -8.64 6.92
C LEU A 154 17.81 -7.81 8.04
N LEU A 155 17.33 -6.59 7.72
CA LEU A 155 16.76 -5.68 8.70
C LEU A 155 15.39 -6.15 9.22
N ALA A 156 14.55 -6.77 8.38
CA ALA A 156 13.26 -7.32 8.81
C ALA A 156 13.41 -8.50 9.79
N ALA A 157 14.52 -9.23 9.74
CA ALA A 157 14.84 -10.32 10.67
C ALA A 157 15.39 -9.82 12.02
N LEU A 158 15.81 -8.56 12.12
CA LEU A 158 16.37 -7.94 13.32
C LEU A 158 15.31 -7.16 14.13
N PRO A 159 15.51 -6.94 15.44
CA PRO A 159 14.61 -6.10 16.22
C PRO A 159 14.73 -4.63 15.80
N ALA A 160 13.65 -4.07 15.26
CA ALA A 160 13.60 -2.72 14.67
C ALA A 160 13.54 -1.61 15.74
N LYS A 161 14.56 -1.49 16.61
CA LYS A 161 14.61 -0.38 17.58
C LYS A 161 15.54 0.72 17.06
N GLY A 162 14.99 1.81 16.60
CA GLY A 162 15.73 3.04 16.25
C GLY A 162 15.77 3.40 14.76
N GLY A 163 15.82 2.42 13.85
CA GLY A 163 15.87 2.70 12.39
C GLY A 163 14.62 3.38 11.83
N THR A 164 13.45 3.07 12.39
CA THR A 164 12.17 3.66 11.95
C THR A 164 12.12 5.19 12.10
N ASN A 165 12.69 5.74 13.18
CA ASN A 165 12.69 7.17 13.40
C ASN A 165 13.56 7.90 12.36
N VAL A 166 14.71 7.35 12.01
CA VAL A 166 15.61 7.92 10.98
C VAL A 166 14.90 7.96 9.63
N LEU A 167 14.25 6.86 9.24
CA LEU A 167 13.49 6.81 7.99
C LEU A 167 12.36 7.86 7.96
N LEU A 168 11.62 8.04 9.06
CA LEU A 168 10.56 9.05 9.16
C LEU A 168 11.11 10.49 9.11
N VAL A 169 12.28 10.75 9.69
CA VAL A 169 12.92 12.08 9.61
C VAL A 169 13.33 12.36 8.16
N VAL A 170 14.01 11.43 7.51
CA VAL A 170 14.41 11.57 6.10
C VAL A 170 13.18 11.78 5.23
N GLU A 171 12.12 10.98 5.41
CA GLU A 171 10.86 11.12 4.69
C GLU A 171 10.25 12.52 4.87
N THR A 172 10.16 13.01 6.11
CA THR A 172 9.60 14.33 6.42
C THR A 172 10.38 15.45 5.76
N LEU A 173 11.72 15.40 5.83
CA LEU A 173 12.58 16.40 5.19
C LEU A 173 12.47 16.36 3.66
N THR A 174 12.41 15.17 3.08
CA THR A 174 12.25 15.01 1.63
C THR A 174 10.90 15.54 1.16
N VAL A 175 9.81 15.20 1.85
CA VAL A 175 8.46 15.73 1.55
C VAL A 175 8.43 17.26 1.66
N ALA A 176 9.06 17.83 2.70
CA ALA A 176 9.16 19.29 2.84
C ALA A 176 9.89 19.93 1.66
N LEU A 177 11.00 19.33 1.21
CA LEU A 177 11.76 19.82 0.06
C LEU A 177 10.93 19.66 -1.25
N ILE A 178 10.22 18.57 -1.41
CA ILE A 178 9.27 18.38 -2.53
C ILE A 178 8.22 19.48 -2.55
N LEU A 179 7.65 19.85 -1.41
CA LEU A 179 6.66 20.93 -1.34
C LEU A 179 7.28 22.28 -1.72
N VAL A 180 8.53 22.54 -1.34
CA VAL A 180 9.25 23.75 -1.78
C VAL A 180 9.40 23.76 -3.30
N VAL A 181 9.83 22.65 -3.91
CA VAL A 181 9.94 22.54 -5.37
C VAL A 181 8.57 22.70 -6.03
N THR A 182 7.52 22.04 -5.51
CA THR A 182 6.15 22.14 -6.02
C THR A 182 5.66 23.59 -6.03
N VAL A 183 5.83 24.32 -4.93
CA VAL A 183 5.46 25.74 -4.85
C VAL A 183 6.29 26.57 -5.82
N THR A 184 7.60 26.31 -5.94
CA THR A 184 8.48 27.03 -6.87
C THR A 184 8.04 26.81 -8.33
N VAL A 185 7.72 25.56 -8.69
CA VAL A 185 7.17 25.23 -10.03
C VAL A 185 5.88 25.99 -10.27
N LEU A 186 4.91 25.91 -9.34
CA LEU A 186 3.62 26.60 -9.48
C LEU A 186 3.79 28.12 -9.62
N VAL A 187 4.63 28.73 -8.79
CA VAL A 187 4.91 30.19 -8.88
C VAL A 187 5.49 30.56 -10.24
N LYS A 188 6.46 29.78 -10.75
CA LYS A 188 7.11 30.08 -12.04
C LYS A 188 6.18 29.83 -13.24
N VAL A 189 5.33 28.77 -13.21
CA VAL A 189 4.36 28.53 -14.31
C VAL A 189 3.23 29.55 -14.31
N ILE A 190 2.78 30.03 -13.16
CA ILE A 190 1.79 31.11 -13.05
C ILE A 190 2.41 32.45 -13.48
N GLY A 191 3.66 32.72 -13.07
CA GLY A 191 4.40 33.94 -13.41
C GLY A 191 4.99 33.96 -14.82
N HIS A 192 4.74 32.93 -15.65
CA HIS A 192 5.31 32.79 -17.01
C HIS A 192 6.85 32.88 -17.06
N THR A 193 7.53 32.49 -15.97
CA THR A 193 8.99 32.48 -15.82
C THR A 193 9.56 31.06 -15.79
N ALA A 194 8.73 30.07 -16.10
CA ALA A 194 9.12 28.67 -16.09
C ALA A 194 10.08 28.32 -17.25
N PRO A 195 11.05 27.44 -17.02
CA PRO A 195 11.91 26.92 -18.09
C PRO A 195 11.08 26.27 -19.20
N GLY A 196 11.54 26.36 -20.46
CA GLY A 196 10.88 25.72 -21.60
C GLY A 196 9.51 26.29 -21.98
N GLY A 197 9.09 27.44 -21.42
CA GLY A 197 7.80 28.04 -21.71
C GLY A 197 6.58 27.32 -21.07
N ALA A 198 6.83 26.49 -20.06
CA ALA A 198 5.77 25.85 -19.28
C ALA A 198 4.87 26.91 -18.62
N HIS A 199 3.57 26.68 -18.63
CA HIS A 199 2.59 27.64 -18.15
C HIS A 199 1.48 26.96 -17.33
N PHE A 200 0.81 27.73 -16.50
CA PHE A 200 -0.33 27.25 -15.72
C PHE A 200 -1.52 26.92 -16.62
N THR A 201 -2.07 25.73 -16.45
CA THR A 201 -3.29 25.33 -17.16
C THR A 201 -4.14 24.37 -16.35
N VAL A 202 -5.43 24.63 -16.25
CA VAL A 202 -6.40 23.72 -15.64
C VAL A 202 -6.74 22.53 -16.52
N SER A 203 -6.29 22.55 -17.78
CA SER A 203 -6.53 21.45 -18.73
C SER A 203 -5.87 20.13 -18.31
N VAL A 204 -4.94 20.13 -17.34
CA VAL A 204 -4.36 18.93 -16.73
C VAL A 204 -5.40 18.10 -15.94
N PHE A 205 -6.56 18.68 -15.63
CA PHE A 205 -7.69 17.98 -15.04
C PHE A 205 -8.76 17.58 -16.08
N SER A 206 -8.43 17.62 -17.37
CA SER A 206 -9.33 17.21 -18.45
C SER A 206 -8.65 16.21 -19.38
N LEU A 207 -9.46 15.31 -19.96
CA LEU A 207 -8.97 14.35 -20.94
C LEU A 207 -8.46 15.05 -22.20
N SER A 208 -7.35 14.58 -22.73
CA SER A 208 -6.90 14.96 -24.07
C SER A 208 -7.70 14.19 -25.11
N PRO A 209 -7.97 14.78 -26.29
CA PRO A 209 -8.48 14.03 -27.42
C PRO A 209 -7.58 12.79 -27.69
N GLY A 210 -8.21 11.62 -27.82
CA GLY A 210 -7.49 10.36 -28.05
C GLY A 210 -7.05 9.60 -26.78
N THR A 211 -7.12 10.18 -25.59
CA THR A 211 -6.85 9.45 -24.34
C THR A 211 -7.91 8.40 -24.08
N SER A 212 -7.53 7.12 -24.03
CA SER A 212 -8.46 6.03 -23.73
C SER A 212 -8.84 6.00 -22.23
N ALA A 213 -10.07 5.54 -21.96
CA ALA A 213 -10.49 5.34 -20.57
C ALA A 213 -9.59 4.32 -19.84
N SER A 214 -9.08 3.30 -20.54
CA SER A 214 -8.15 2.33 -19.95
C SER A 214 -6.83 2.98 -19.54
N ALA A 215 -6.26 3.87 -20.36
CA ALA A 215 -5.05 4.61 -20.00
C ALA A 215 -5.27 5.51 -18.79
N LEU A 216 -6.41 6.22 -18.71
CA LEU A 216 -6.76 7.00 -17.52
C LEU A 216 -6.87 6.12 -16.28
N PHE A 217 -7.59 4.99 -16.36
CA PHE A 217 -7.82 4.11 -15.22
C PHE A 217 -6.62 3.23 -14.84
N LEU A 218 -5.66 3.01 -15.74
CA LEU A 218 -4.32 2.54 -15.35
C LEU A 218 -3.62 3.63 -14.51
N GLY A 219 -3.72 4.90 -14.89
CA GLY A 219 -3.24 6.00 -14.06
C GLY A 219 -3.91 6.06 -12.69
N VAL A 220 -5.21 5.75 -12.60
CA VAL A 220 -5.92 5.63 -11.30
C VAL A 220 -5.34 4.50 -10.45
N VAL A 221 -4.89 3.39 -11.04
CA VAL A 221 -4.19 2.31 -10.30
C VAL A 221 -2.90 2.84 -9.67
N PHE A 222 -2.09 3.61 -10.39
CA PHE A 222 -0.89 4.25 -9.83
C PHE A 222 -1.23 5.32 -8.79
N GLY A 223 -2.35 6.01 -8.96
CA GLY A 223 -2.90 6.85 -7.90
C GLY A 223 -3.21 6.03 -6.63
N PHE A 224 -3.94 4.92 -6.72
CA PHE A 224 -4.20 4.04 -5.57
C PHE A 224 -2.91 3.47 -4.97
N LEU A 225 -1.92 3.11 -5.79
CA LEU A 225 -0.59 2.69 -5.34
C LEU A 225 0.06 3.75 -4.45
N SER A 226 -0.07 5.03 -4.80
CA SER A 226 0.48 6.15 -4.02
C SER A 226 -0.12 6.27 -2.63
N PHE A 227 -1.36 5.83 -2.44
CA PHE A 227 -2.05 5.82 -1.15
C PHE A 227 -1.89 4.52 -0.37
N ALA A 228 -1.29 3.48 -0.95
CA ALA A 228 -1.17 2.19 -0.28
C ALA A 228 -0.46 2.35 1.07
N GLY A 229 -1.10 1.88 2.13
CA GLY A 229 -0.62 2.05 3.50
C GLY A 229 -1.36 3.11 4.32
N PHE A 230 -2.26 3.92 3.74
CA PHE A 230 -3.05 4.88 4.53
C PHE A 230 -3.82 4.21 5.67
N GLU A 231 -4.22 2.96 5.49
CA GLU A 231 -4.95 2.13 6.44
C GLU A 231 -4.03 1.38 7.42
N ALA A 232 -2.71 1.47 7.29
CA ALA A 232 -1.76 0.69 8.10
C ALA A 232 -1.91 0.95 9.61
N SER A 233 -2.33 2.16 9.99
CA SER A 233 -2.65 2.49 11.39
C SER A 233 -3.77 1.63 11.97
N ALA A 234 -4.62 0.99 11.18
CA ALA A 234 -5.63 0.04 11.66
C ALA A 234 -5.02 -1.16 12.40
N THR A 235 -3.76 -1.53 12.08
CA THR A 235 -3.04 -2.60 12.76
C THR A 235 -2.63 -2.28 14.20
N LEU A 236 -2.71 -1.02 14.62
CA LEU A 236 -2.33 -0.55 15.96
C LEU A 236 -3.50 -0.55 16.97
N GLY A 237 -4.61 -1.20 16.66
CA GLY A 237 -5.83 -1.20 17.47
C GLY A 237 -5.63 -1.61 18.93
N GLU A 238 -4.68 -2.50 19.21
CA GLU A 238 -4.38 -2.98 20.57
C GLU A 238 -3.37 -2.11 21.32
N GLU A 239 -2.54 -1.33 20.59
CA GLU A 239 -1.44 -0.54 21.14
C GLU A 239 -1.79 0.95 21.29
N ALA A 240 -2.82 1.44 20.60
CA ALA A 240 -3.25 2.82 20.67
C ALA A 240 -3.93 3.13 22.01
N ARG A 241 -3.72 4.34 22.53
CA ARG A 241 -4.33 4.81 23.79
C ARG A 241 -5.84 4.85 23.70
N ARG A 242 -6.39 5.36 22.59
CA ARG A 242 -7.83 5.48 22.32
C ARG A 242 -8.13 4.95 20.91
N PRO A 243 -8.12 3.60 20.70
CA PRO A 243 -8.14 3.02 19.36
C PRO A 243 -9.35 3.46 18.53
N SER A 244 -10.54 3.51 19.11
CA SER A 244 -11.77 3.90 18.40
C SER A 244 -11.82 5.38 18.00
N ARG A 245 -10.89 6.22 18.46
CA ARG A 245 -10.79 7.65 18.15
C ARG A 245 -9.51 8.02 17.42
N ASP A 246 -8.37 7.51 17.89
CA ASP A 246 -7.05 7.91 17.39
C ASP A 246 -6.75 7.27 16.02
N ILE A 247 -7.12 5.99 15.83
CA ILE A 247 -6.92 5.30 14.55
C ILE A 247 -7.79 5.85 13.43
N PRO A 248 -9.12 6.05 13.60
CA PRO A 248 -9.95 6.71 12.59
C PRO A 248 -9.44 8.09 12.18
N ARG A 249 -8.92 8.86 13.13
CA ARG A 249 -8.34 10.18 12.84
C ARG A 249 -7.04 10.09 12.07
N ALA A 250 -6.19 9.12 12.40
CA ALA A 250 -4.96 8.88 11.66
C ALA A 250 -5.25 8.47 10.21
N ILE A 251 -6.14 7.50 9.99
CA ILE A 251 -6.57 7.05 8.65
C ILE A 251 -7.11 8.22 7.83
N LEU A 252 -8.06 8.96 8.37
CA LEU A 252 -8.68 10.08 7.65
C LEU A 252 -7.68 11.21 7.40
N GLY A 253 -6.86 11.55 8.40
CA GLY A 253 -5.84 12.60 8.27
C GLY A 253 -4.80 12.27 7.20
N VAL A 254 -4.31 11.02 7.16
CA VAL A 254 -3.35 10.57 6.14
C VAL A 254 -4.00 10.51 4.75
N ALA A 255 -5.25 10.04 4.64
CA ALA A 255 -5.97 10.02 3.36
C ALA A 255 -6.23 11.42 2.81
N ILE A 256 -6.60 12.40 3.66
CA ILE A 256 -6.79 13.80 3.25
C ILE A 256 -5.44 14.42 2.86
N PHE A 257 -4.39 14.24 3.70
CA PHE A 257 -3.05 14.72 3.38
C PHE A 257 -2.58 14.19 2.03
N GLY A 258 -2.63 12.86 1.82
CA GLY A 258 -2.25 12.24 0.56
C GLY A 258 -3.09 12.75 -0.61
N GLY A 259 -4.42 12.93 -0.41
CA GLY A 259 -5.33 13.45 -1.42
C GLY A 259 -4.91 14.83 -1.94
N VAL A 260 -4.64 15.75 -1.04
CA VAL A 260 -4.18 17.10 -1.40
C VAL A 260 -2.75 17.05 -1.97
N TYR A 261 -1.85 16.36 -1.27
CA TYR A 261 -0.44 16.29 -1.62
C TYR A 261 -0.23 15.72 -3.02
N PHE A 262 -0.71 14.51 -3.29
CA PHE A 262 -0.47 13.86 -4.58
C PHE A 262 -1.13 14.60 -5.74
N VAL A 263 -2.35 15.11 -5.58
CA VAL A 263 -3.03 15.85 -6.65
C VAL A 263 -2.32 17.15 -6.99
N VAL A 264 -1.88 17.91 -5.98
CA VAL A 264 -1.18 19.19 -6.19
C VAL A 264 0.22 18.95 -6.75
N VAL A 265 0.97 18.00 -6.21
CA VAL A 265 2.33 17.67 -6.68
C VAL A 265 2.27 17.18 -8.12
N THR A 266 1.39 16.23 -8.44
CA THR A 266 1.25 15.69 -9.80
C THR A 266 0.81 16.76 -10.81
N ALA A 267 -0.08 17.69 -10.40
CA ALA A 267 -0.45 18.81 -11.25
C ALA A 267 0.75 19.74 -11.53
N ALA A 268 1.55 20.04 -10.50
CA ALA A 268 2.77 20.81 -10.67
C ALA A 268 3.80 20.10 -11.55
N GLU A 269 3.94 18.78 -11.42
CA GLU A 269 4.83 17.98 -12.27
C GLU A 269 4.44 18.06 -13.74
N VAL A 270 3.19 17.73 -14.07
CA VAL A 270 2.74 17.77 -15.48
C VAL A 270 2.83 19.19 -16.08
N MET A 271 2.48 20.22 -15.31
CA MET A 271 2.66 21.61 -15.75
C MET A 271 4.13 22.00 -15.83
N GLY A 272 4.96 21.55 -14.90
CA GLY A 272 6.39 21.87 -14.82
C GLY A 272 7.20 21.28 -15.96
N PHE A 273 6.91 20.06 -16.38
CA PHE A 273 7.47 19.47 -17.61
C PHE A 273 6.87 20.09 -18.89
N GLY A 274 5.66 20.65 -18.76
CA GLY A 274 4.90 21.22 -19.87
C GLY A 274 3.93 20.23 -20.51
N THR A 275 2.80 20.76 -21.00
CA THR A 275 1.71 19.98 -21.61
C THR A 275 1.86 19.74 -23.11
N SER A 276 2.98 20.17 -23.72
CA SER A 276 3.34 19.87 -25.11
C SER A 276 3.73 18.39 -25.27
N SER A 277 3.75 17.88 -26.49
CA SER A 277 4.18 16.50 -26.77
C SER A 277 5.60 16.22 -26.26
N SER A 278 6.54 17.17 -26.41
CA SER A 278 7.89 17.05 -25.88
C SER A 278 7.96 17.07 -24.36
N GLY A 279 7.16 17.92 -23.71
CA GLY A 279 7.06 17.97 -22.24
C GLY A 279 6.48 16.70 -21.66
N LEU A 280 5.39 16.17 -22.23
CA LEU A 280 4.80 14.90 -21.82
C LEU A 280 5.73 13.71 -22.09
N ALA A 281 6.52 13.73 -23.15
CA ALA A 281 7.55 12.71 -23.39
C ALA A 281 8.68 12.80 -22.35
N ALA A 282 9.16 13.99 -22.01
CA ALA A 282 10.14 14.18 -20.93
C ALA A 282 9.59 13.69 -19.58
N PHE A 283 8.35 14.00 -19.26
CA PHE A 283 7.67 13.49 -18.07
C PHE A 283 7.61 11.95 -18.04
N ALA A 284 7.25 11.31 -19.16
CA ALA A 284 7.11 9.86 -19.25
C ALA A 284 8.45 9.10 -19.14
N HIS A 285 9.57 9.75 -19.46
CA HIS A 285 10.90 9.14 -19.43
C HIS A 285 11.80 9.65 -18.30
N SER A 286 11.28 10.50 -17.40
CA SER A 286 12.06 11.02 -16.28
C SER A 286 12.28 9.93 -15.23
N PRO A 287 13.52 9.59 -14.87
CA PRO A 287 13.79 8.61 -13.81
C PRO A 287 13.48 9.14 -12.41
N SER A 288 13.30 10.45 -12.27
CA SER A 288 13.05 11.12 -10.99
C SER A 288 12.31 12.44 -11.24
N LEU A 289 10.99 12.40 -11.34
CA LEU A 289 10.16 13.56 -11.73
C LEU A 289 10.49 14.83 -10.92
N LEU A 290 10.47 14.71 -9.60
CA LEU A 290 10.76 15.84 -8.70
C LEU A 290 12.24 16.14 -8.57
N GLY A 291 13.10 15.14 -8.82
CA GLY A 291 14.54 15.35 -8.93
C GLY A 291 14.89 16.24 -10.14
N ASP A 292 14.30 15.94 -11.29
CA ASP A 292 14.52 16.70 -12.53
C ASP A 292 13.90 18.11 -12.43
N LEU A 293 12.69 18.23 -11.88
CA LEU A 293 12.09 19.55 -11.61
C LEU A 293 12.88 20.34 -10.57
N GLY A 294 13.35 19.70 -9.50
CA GLY A 294 14.21 20.32 -8.50
C GLY A 294 15.49 20.90 -9.14
N SER A 295 16.10 20.10 -10.02
CA SER A 295 17.31 20.51 -10.76
C SER A 295 17.05 21.67 -11.71
N SER A 296 15.93 21.64 -12.45
CA SER A 296 15.60 22.64 -13.50
C SER A 296 15.05 23.94 -12.92
N TYR A 297 14.30 23.87 -11.80
CA TYR A 297 13.60 25.03 -11.25
C TYR A 297 14.32 25.70 -10.09
N VAL A 298 15.16 24.97 -9.35
CA VAL A 298 15.86 25.47 -8.17
C VAL A 298 17.38 25.33 -8.32
N GLY A 299 17.86 24.11 -8.60
CA GLY A 299 19.28 23.83 -8.81
C GLY A 299 19.60 22.34 -8.63
N SER A 300 20.67 21.88 -9.26
CA SER A 300 21.05 20.46 -9.31
C SER A 300 21.23 19.80 -7.93
N TRP A 301 21.69 20.56 -6.93
CA TRP A 301 21.82 20.05 -5.57
C TRP A 301 20.47 19.65 -4.95
N VAL A 302 19.38 20.40 -5.27
CA VAL A 302 18.01 20.07 -4.81
C VAL A 302 17.54 18.77 -5.43
N GLY A 303 17.75 18.60 -6.72
CA GLY A 303 17.42 17.35 -7.42
C GLY A 303 18.14 16.15 -6.81
N ASN A 304 19.42 16.26 -6.55
CA ASN A 304 20.22 15.20 -5.91
C ASN A 304 19.74 14.86 -4.50
N VAL A 305 19.42 15.87 -3.69
CA VAL A 305 18.89 15.66 -2.33
C VAL A 305 17.52 14.98 -2.36
N ILE A 306 16.63 15.38 -3.28
CA ILE A 306 15.34 14.72 -3.46
C ILE A 306 15.55 13.26 -3.88
N THR A 307 16.38 13.00 -4.89
CA THR A 307 16.66 11.64 -5.37
C THR A 307 17.28 10.77 -4.28
N ALA A 308 18.17 11.31 -3.45
CA ALA A 308 18.72 10.60 -2.29
C ALA A 308 17.63 10.27 -1.25
N GLY A 309 16.79 11.24 -0.91
CA GLY A 309 15.69 11.06 0.03
C GLY A 309 14.66 10.03 -0.48
N THR A 310 14.30 10.08 -1.77
CA THR A 310 13.38 9.12 -2.39
C THR A 310 13.98 7.72 -2.49
N THR A 311 15.30 7.58 -2.67
CA THR A 311 15.99 6.27 -2.60
C THR A 311 15.84 5.66 -1.21
N VAL A 312 16.06 6.45 -0.15
CA VAL A 312 15.88 6.00 1.24
C VAL A 312 14.41 5.68 1.53
N SER A 313 13.49 6.50 1.05
CA SER A 313 12.04 6.29 1.17
C SER A 313 11.61 4.97 0.50
N ALA A 314 12.06 4.72 -0.73
CA ALA A 314 11.78 3.49 -1.46
C ALA A 314 12.29 2.25 -0.72
N PHE A 315 13.52 2.30 -0.20
CA PHE A 315 14.08 1.24 0.63
C PHE A 315 13.28 1.04 1.93
N GLY A 316 12.91 2.12 2.61
CA GLY A 316 12.10 2.07 3.84
C GLY A 316 10.72 1.43 3.58
N CYS A 317 10.08 1.75 2.47
CA CYS A 317 8.82 1.15 2.07
C CYS A 317 8.97 -0.34 1.67
N CYS A 318 10.09 -0.73 1.04
CA CYS A 318 10.40 -2.13 0.76
C CYS A 318 10.48 -2.94 2.07
N LEU A 319 11.22 -2.45 3.04
CA LEU A 319 11.32 -3.05 4.38
C LEU A 319 9.95 -3.12 5.06
N ALA A 320 9.17 -2.05 5.04
CA ALA A 320 7.84 -1.99 5.63
C ALA A 320 6.87 -2.99 4.97
N SER A 321 6.94 -3.14 3.65
CA SER A 321 6.12 -4.08 2.88
C SER A 321 6.44 -5.54 3.21
N ILE A 322 7.72 -5.91 3.31
CA ILE A 322 8.15 -7.24 3.76
C ILE A 322 7.65 -7.52 5.18
N VAL A 323 7.81 -6.58 6.09
CA VAL A 323 7.35 -6.71 7.48
C VAL A 323 5.82 -6.84 7.54
N ALA A 324 5.08 -6.05 6.77
CA ALA A 324 3.62 -6.11 6.73
C ALA A 324 3.12 -7.47 6.19
N ALA A 325 3.65 -7.94 5.05
CA ALA A 325 3.32 -9.26 4.51
C ALA A 325 3.64 -10.38 5.50
N SER A 326 4.82 -10.33 6.13
CA SER A 326 5.27 -11.32 7.10
C SER A 326 4.36 -11.40 8.32
N ARG A 327 3.86 -10.26 8.80
CA ARG A 327 2.90 -10.22 9.92
C ARG A 327 1.55 -10.84 9.55
N VAL A 328 1.08 -10.63 8.32
CA VAL A 328 -0.17 -11.27 7.84
C VAL A 328 0.02 -12.78 7.73
N VAL A 329 1.12 -13.25 7.12
CA VAL A 329 1.47 -14.69 7.04
C VAL A 329 1.56 -15.30 8.43
N TYR A 330 2.26 -14.63 9.36
CA TYR A 330 2.40 -15.06 10.75
C TYR A 330 1.04 -15.18 11.44
N ALA A 331 0.18 -14.16 11.32
CA ALA A 331 -1.14 -14.15 11.94
C ALA A 331 -2.02 -15.26 11.38
N MET A 332 -2.11 -15.42 10.06
CA MET A 332 -2.87 -16.46 9.40
C MET A 332 -2.38 -17.87 9.78
N SER A 333 -1.06 -18.08 9.82
CA SER A 333 -0.47 -19.37 10.20
C SER A 333 -0.75 -19.70 11.66
N ARG A 334 -0.56 -18.74 12.57
CA ARG A 334 -0.81 -18.90 13.99
C ARG A 334 -2.28 -19.24 14.29
N ASP A 335 -3.20 -18.57 13.60
CA ASP A 335 -4.64 -18.74 13.78
C ASP A 335 -5.12 -20.08 13.21
N THR A 336 -4.40 -20.64 12.24
CA THR A 336 -4.75 -21.89 11.56
C THR A 336 -4.05 -23.12 12.15
N PHE A 337 -2.73 -23.04 12.34
CA PHE A 337 -1.85 -24.16 12.73
C PHE A 337 -1.19 -24.00 14.10
N GLY A 338 -1.51 -22.91 14.82
CA GLY A 338 -0.88 -22.57 16.09
C GLY A 338 0.52 -21.97 15.92
N SER A 339 1.32 -22.01 17.01
CA SER A 339 2.66 -21.40 17.05
C SER A 339 3.76 -22.27 16.41
N ARG A 340 3.41 -23.17 15.51
CA ARG A 340 4.37 -24.01 14.76
C ARG A 340 4.69 -23.37 13.41
N TYR A 341 5.86 -23.65 12.86
CA TYR A 341 6.29 -23.19 11.53
C TYR A 341 6.23 -21.66 11.39
N LEU A 342 5.45 -21.17 10.41
CA LEU A 342 5.32 -19.75 10.08
C LEU A 342 4.63 -18.92 11.18
N GLY A 343 3.91 -19.57 12.10
CA GLY A 343 3.28 -18.95 13.28
C GLY A 343 4.21 -18.84 14.50
N ALA A 344 5.51 -19.16 14.36
CA ALA A 344 6.51 -19.04 15.43
C ALA A 344 7.24 -17.70 15.33
N ALA A 345 7.51 -17.08 16.49
CA ALA A 345 8.42 -15.94 16.59
C ALA A 345 9.81 -16.42 17.04
N ASN A 346 10.86 -15.76 16.53
CA ASN A 346 12.23 -16.03 16.95
C ASN A 346 12.50 -15.43 18.35
N ARG A 347 13.74 -15.61 18.86
CA ARG A 347 14.17 -15.05 20.16
C ARG A 347 14.04 -13.52 20.29
N TRP A 348 13.94 -12.83 19.16
CA TRP A 348 13.79 -11.38 19.09
C TRP A 348 12.32 -10.93 19.01
N GLY A 349 11.37 -11.88 19.00
CA GLY A 349 9.94 -11.60 18.84
C GLY A 349 9.53 -11.29 17.39
N THR A 350 10.41 -11.52 16.40
CA THR A 350 10.11 -11.32 14.98
C THR A 350 9.71 -12.64 14.30
N PRO A 351 8.78 -12.63 13.32
CA PRO A 351 8.33 -13.82 12.60
C PRO A 351 9.31 -14.21 11.47
N ALA A 352 10.55 -14.60 11.82
CA ALA A 352 11.65 -14.81 10.87
C ALA A 352 11.32 -15.82 9.76
N ALA A 353 10.60 -16.90 10.05
CA ALA A 353 10.19 -17.88 9.04
C ALA A 353 9.19 -17.30 8.04
N ALA A 354 8.21 -16.52 8.51
CA ALA A 354 7.28 -15.82 7.63
C ALA A 354 7.98 -14.74 6.80
N THR A 355 8.94 -14.01 7.39
CA THR A 355 9.79 -13.04 6.69
C THR A 355 10.60 -13.71 5.57
N GLY A 356 11.23 -14.85 5.87
CA GLY A 356 11.97 -15.62 4.87
C GLY A 356 11.09 -16.09 3.71
N LEU A 357 9.86 -16.56 3.99
CA LEU A 357 8.90 -16.97 2.95
C LEU A 357 8.50 -15.80 2.04
N VAL A 358 8.11 -14.67 2.63
CA VAL A 358 7.71 -13.47 1.86
C VAL A 358 8.87 -12.97 1.00
N THR A 359 10.08 -12.93 1.57
CA THR A 359 11.25 -12.49 0.81
C THR A 359 11.60 -13.49 -0.30
N ALA A 360 11.44 -14.80 -0.06
CA ALA A 360 11.62 -15.81 -1.11
C ALA A 360 10.64 -15.58 -2.28
N PHE A 361 9.36 -15.28 -2.01
CA PHE A 361 8.41 -14.91 -3.06
C PHE A 361 8.83 -13.62 -3.78
N ALA A 362 9.25 -12.59 -3.06
CA ALA A 362 9.70 -11.34 -3.68
C ALA A 362 10.93 -11.57 -4.58
N VAL A 363 11.89 -12.37 -4.13
CA VAL A 363 13.07 -12.74 -4.93
C VAL A 363 12.68 -13.57 -6.15
N ILE A 364 11.76 -14.53 -6.04
CA ILE A 364 11.27 -15.31 -7.17
C ILE A 364 10.62 -14.38 -8.22
N ILE A 365 9.74 -13.48 -7.80
CA ILE A 365 9.11 -12.50 -8.69
C ILE A 365 10.18 -11.64 -9.38
N TYR A 366 11.15 -11.17 -8.62
CA TYR A 366 12.24 -10.36 -9.14
C TYR A 366 13.12 -11.13 -10.16
N VAL A 367 13.49 -12.38 -9.87
CA VAL A 367 14.25 -13.26 -10.78
C VAL A 367 13.46 -13.49 -12.08
N VAL A 368 12.14 -13.68 -11.99
CA VAL A 368 11.28 -13.78 -13.18
C VAL A 368 11.40 -12.51 -14.02
N TYR A 369 11.35 -11.32 -13.39
CA TYR A 369 11.48 -10.06 -14.14
C TYR A 369 12.86 -9.90 -14.79
N VAL A 370 13.93 -10.31 -14.12
CA VAL A 370 15.27 -10.36 -14.74
C VAL A 370 15.29 -11.26 -15.97
N ALA A 371 14.58 -12.39 -15.92
CA ALA A 371 14.56 -13.36 -17.00
C ALA A 371 13.68 -12.94 -18.19
N VAL A 372 12.59 -12.18 -17.96
CA VAL A 372 11.62 -11.83 -19.00
C VAL A 372 11.81 -10.40 -19.56
N SER A 373 12.56 -9.53 -18.87
CA SER A 373 12.83 -8.19 -19.35
C SER A 373 13.73 -8.21 -20.59
N ALA A 374 13.34 -7.49 -21.62
CA ALA A 374 14.07 -7.44 -22.90
C ALA A 374 15.49 -6.86 -22.75
N GLN A 375 15.68 -5.95 -21.79
CA GLN A 375 16.96 -5.31 -21.51
C GLN A 375 17.23 -5.29 -20.00
N ALA A 376 18.49 -5.50 -19.63
CA ALA A 376 18.91 -5.47 -18.22
C ALA A 376 18.68 -4.09 -17.57
N SER A 377 18.78 -3.00 -18.33
CA SER A 377 18.53 -1.63 -17.88
C SER A 377 17.07 -1.37 -17.49
N SER A 378 16.10 -2.06 -18.10
CA SER A 378 14.68 -1.88 -17.80
C SER A 378 14.17 -2.73 -16.62
N VAL A 379 14.98 -3.62 -16.06
CA VAL A 379 14.54 -4.56 -15.00
C VAL A 379 14.02 -3.82 -13.77
N ALA A 380 14.69 -2.76 -13.33
CA ALA A 380 14.25 -2.01 -12.13
C ALA A 380 12.93 -1.28 -12.38
N GLU A 381 12.75 -0.67 -13.54
CA GLU A 381 11.49 -0.03 -13.95
C GLU A 381 10.37 -1.05 -14.10
N ASN A 382 10.62 -2.19 -14.75
CA ASN A 382 9.65 -3.28 -14.87
C ASN A 382 9.27 -3.84 -13.51
N ALA A 383 10.25 -4.04 -12.61
CA ALA A 383 9.99 -4.46 -11.23
C ALA A 383 9.07 -3.47 -10.52
N PHE A 384 9.27 -2.16 -10.74
CA PHE A 384 8.41 -1.13 -10.17
C PHE A 384 7.00 -1.15 -10.79
N PHE A 385 6.89 -0.94 -12.09
CA PHE A 385 5.59 -0.73 -12.74
C PHE A 385 4.73 -1.99 -12.79
N TRP A 386 5.31 -3.14 -13.11
CA TRP A 386 4.54 -4.40 -13.21
C TRP A 386 4.07 -4.86 -11.84
N SER A 387 4.97 -4.91 -10.84
CA SER A 387 4.59 -5.30 -9.48
C SER A 387 3.64 -4.30 -8.84
N GLY A 388 3.85 -3.00 -9.07
CA GLY A 388 2.96 -1.94 -8.59
C GLY A 388 1.54 -2.11 -9.10
N THR A 389 1.39 -2.37 -10.40
CA THR A 389 0.08 -2.61 -11.01
C THR A 389 -0.56 -3.88 -10.47
N ILE A 390 0.13 -5.02 -10.50
CA ILE A 390 -0.40 -6.31 -10.02
C ILE A 390 -0.80 -6.22 -8.55
N GLY A 391 0.09 -5.72 -7.70
CA GLY A 391 -0.16 -5.58 -6.26
C GLY A 391 -1.36 -4.68 -5.97
N THR A 392 -1.51 -3.59 -6.72
CA THR A 392 -2.65 -2.67 -6.55
C THR A 392 -3.96 -3.30 -7.03
N LEU A 393 -3.99 -4.01 -8.16
CA LEU A 393 -5.20 -4.72 -8.61
C LEU A 393 -5.67 -5.73 -7.54
N ILE A 394 -4.75 -6.45 -6.89
CA ILE A 394 -5.08 -7.35 -5.79
C ILE A 394 -5.64 -6.54 -4.60
N LEU A 395 -5.02 -5.41 -4.26
CA LEU A 395 -5.45 -4.55 -3.15
C LEU A 395 -6.87 -4.00 -3.36
N LEU A 396 -7.20 -3.58 -4.59
CA LEU A 396 -8.55 -3.09 -4.91
C LEU A 396 -9.61 -4.15 -4.63
N VAL A 397 -9.34 -5.44 -4.91
CA VAL A 397 -10.25 -6.53 -4.56
C VAL A 397 -10.41 -6.67 -3.03
N VAL A 398 -9.32 -6.55 -2.28
CA VAL A 398 -9.37 -6.57 -0.80
C VAL A 398 -10.18 -5.39 -0.25
N TYR A 399 -10.04 -4.19 -0.84
CA TYR A 399 -10.83 -3.03 -0.46
C TYR A 399 -12.32 -3.20 -0.78
N VAL A 400 -12.67 -3.83 -1.90
CA VAL A 400 -14.07 -4.19 -2.23
C VAL A 400 -14.61 -5.13 -1.15
N LEU A 401 -13.88 -6.21 -0.80
CA LEU A 401 -14.31 -7.15 0.24
C LEU A 401 -14.51 -6.46 1.60
N ALA A 402 -13.58 -5.61 2.02
CA ALA A 402 -13.69 -4.84 3.26
C ALA A 402 -14.90 -3.90 3.24
N THR A 403 -15.15 -3.24 2.08
CA THR A 403 -16.28 -2.31 1.92
C THR A 403 -17.62 -3.04 1.95
N VAL A 404 -17.74 -4.18 1.27
CA VAL A 404 -18.94 -5.04 1.33
C VAL A 404 -19.15 -5.54 2.76
N GLY A 405 -18.09 -5.97 3.45
CA GLY A 405 -18.17 -6.39 4.85
C GLY A 405 -18.69 -5.28 5.77
N MET A 406 -18.19 -4.05 5.58
CA MET A 406 -18.66 -2.89 6.34
C MET A 406 -20.14 -2.57 6.03
N VAL A 407 -20.58 -2.63 4.77
CA VAL A 407 -21.99 -2.42 4.40
C VAL A 407 -22.89 -3.44 5.13
N LEU A 408 -22.51 -4.71 5.14
CA LEU A 408 -23.25 -5.75 5.86
C LEU A 408 -23.30 -5.46 7.38
N LEU A 409 -22.19 -5.07 7.98
CA LEU A 409 -22.10 -4.78 9.42
C LEU A 409 -22.99 -3.59 9.81
N VAL A 410 -22.82 -2.47 9.12
CA VAL A 410 -23.38 -1.18 9.52
C VAL A 410 -24.83 -1.02 9.05
N PHE A 411 -25.12 -1.34 7.78
CA PHE A 411 -26.41 -1.01 7.16
C PHE A 411 -27.38 -2.19 7.10
N VAL A 412 -26.89 -3.43 6.94
CA VAL A 412 -27.76 -4.62 6.89
C VAL A 412 -28.01 -5.17 8.28
N ARG A 413 -26.94 -5.49 9.03
CA ARG A 413 -27.05 -6.04 10.40
C ARG A 413 -27.32 -4.98 11.47
N ARG A 414 -27.30 -3.69 11.09
CA ARG A 414 -27.56 -2.54 11.96
C ARG A 414 -26.79 -2.55 13.29
N LYS A 415 -25.54 -3.03 13.29
CA LYS A 415 -24.68 -3.07 14.48
C LYS A 415 -24.21 -1.68 14.94
N MET A 416 -24.37 -0.66 14.11
CA MET A 416 -24.10 0.75 14.41
C MET A 416 -25.35 1.60 14.11
N PRO A 417 -26.40 1.55 14.94
CA PRO A 417 -27.68 2.20 14.65
C PRO A 417 -27.60 3.74 14.59
N SER A 418 -26.55 4.33 15.18
CA SER A 418 -26.29 5.78 15.11
C SER A 418 -25.83 6.27 13.73
N VAL A 419 -25.49 5.36 12.81
CA VAL A 419 -25.08 5.73 11.45
C VAL A 419 -26.34 5.92 10.59
N PRO A 420 -26.58 7.13 10.02
CA PRO A 420 -27.73 7.39 9.17
C PRO A 420 -27.69 6.56 7.88
N MET A 421 -28.88 6.13 7.41
CA MET A 421 -28.98 5.29 6.21
C MET A 421 -28.46 5.94 4.93
N TRP A 422 -28.58 7.27 4.81
CA TRP A 422 -28.10 7.96 3.62
C TRP A 422 -26.57 7.78 3.39
N GLN A 423 -25.81 7.52 4.46
CA GLN A 423 -24.37 7.28 4.35
C GLN A 423 -24.01 6.01 3.60
N ILE A 424 -24.97 5.14 3.29
CA ILE A 424 -24.76 3.96 2.41
C ILE A 424 -24.27 4.39 1.01
N ALA A 425 -24.59 5.61 0.58
CA ALA A 425 -24.11 6.15 -0.68
C ALA A 425 -22.57 6.20 -0.75
N ILE A 426 -21.89 6.39 0.39
CA ILE A 426 -20.42 6.48 0.44
C ILE A 426 -19.76 5.15 0.06
N PRO A 427 -20.05 4.00 0.74
CA PRO A 427 -19.46 2.73 0.35
C PRO A 427 -19.96 2.23 -1.01
N VAL A 428 -21.17 2.57 -1.44
CA VAL A 428 -21.65 2.26 -2.79
C VAL A 428 -20.80 3.00 -3.83
N ALA A 429 -20.54 4.28 -3.64
CA ALA A 429 -19.65 5.05 -4.51
C ALA A 429 -18.22 4.47 -4.48
N ALA A 430 -17.70 4.04 -3.31
CA ALA A 430 -16.41 3.35 -3.22
C ALA A 430 -16.38 2.09 -4.10
N ILE A 431 -17.39 1.22 -3.98
CA ILE A 431 -17.47 -0.01 -4.79
C ILE A 431 -17.55 0.31 -6.29
N VAL A 432 -18.28 1.37 -6.68
CA VAL A 432 -18.37 1.80 -8.09
C VAL A 432 -16.99 2.24 -8.60
N VAL A 433 -16.27 3.10 -7.87
CA VAL A 433 -14.93 3.58 -8.27
C VAL A 433 -13.94 2.41 -8.34
N LEU A 434 -13.88 1.56 -7.30
CA LEU A 434 -12.99 0.40 -7.26
C LEU A 434 -13.33 -0.61 -8.36
N GLY A 435 -14.62 -0.94 -8.51
CA GLY A 435 -15.08 -1.90 -9.51
C GLY A 435 -14.87 -1.41 -10.93
N TYR A 436 -15.12 -0.12 -11.21
CA TYR A 436 -14.87 0.46 -12.53
C TYR A 436 -13.37 0.54 -12.82
N THR A 437 -12.53 0.86 -11.83
CA THR A 437 -11.06 0.82 -11.98
C THR A 437 -10.59 -0.59 -12.32
N LEU A 438 -11.05 -1.62 -11.60
CA LEU A 438 -10.76 -3.02 -11.91
C LEU A 438 -11.24 -3.40 -13.32
N TYR A 439 -12.49 -3.05 -13.66
CA TYR A 439 -13.06 -3.33 -14.98
C TYR A 439 -12.22 -2.75 -16.11
N ARG A 440 -11.80 -1.47 -16.01
CA ARG A 440 -11.04 -0.79 -17.07
C ARG A 440 -9.59 -1.28 -17.19
N ASN A 441 -9.06 -1.95 -16.19
CA ASN A 441 -7.75 -2.61 -16.24
C ASN A 441 -7.83 -4.08 -16.73
N VAL A 442 -9.05 -4.59 -16.99
CA VAL A 442 -9.26 -5.92 -17.55
C VAL A 442 -9.97 -5.85 -18.91
N TYR A 443 -10.81 -4.83 -19.16
CA TYR A 443 -11.56 -4.68 -20.40
C TYR A 443 -11.51 -3.24 -20.94
N PRO A 444 -11.13 -3.02 -22.23
CA PRO A 444 -10.62 -4.03 -23.15
C PRO A 444 -9.35 -4.68 -22.60
N TYR A 445 -9.13 -5.98 -22.96
CA TYR A 445 -8.00 -6.71 -22.37
C TYR A 445 -6.68 -6.03 -22.72
N PRO A 446 -5.77 -5.80 -21.73
CA PRO A 446 -4.53 -5.10 -21.97
C PRO A 446 -3.63 -5.82 -22.98
N SER A 447 -2.89 -5.05 -23.76
CA SER A 447 -1.91 -5.54 -24.74
C SER A 447 -0.47 -5.30 -24.24
N GLY A 448 0.50 -5.88 -24.92
CA GLY A 448 1.91 -5.78 -24.53
C GLY A 448 2.16 -6.39 -23.15
N ASP A 449 3.04 -5.75 -22.37
CA ASP A 449 3.38 -6.22 -21.01
C ASP A 449 2.19 -6.24 -20.06
N GLY A 450 1.21 -5.36 -20.28
CA GLY A 450 -0.02 -5.29 -19.50
C GLY A 450 -0.88 -6.55 -19.57
N TYR A 451 -0.69 -7.40 -20.59
CA TYR A 451 -1.40 -8.66 -20.77
C TYR A 451 -1.35 -9.56 -19.52
N TRP A 452 -0.21 -9.57 -18.83
CA TRP A 452 0.01 -10.46 -17.69
C TRP A 452 -0.57 -9.95 -16.37
N PHE A 453 -0.86 -8.65 -16.23
CA PHE A 453 -1.26 -8.07 -14.94
C PHE A 453 -2.55 -8.65 -14.37
N PRO A 454 -3.66 -8.74 -15.13
CA PRO A 454 -4.89 -9.36 -14.64
C PRO A 454 -4.73 -10.87 -14.42
N ILE A 455 -3.91 -11.55 -15.25
CA ILE A 455 -3.68 -13.00 -15.13
C ILE A 455 -2.96 -13.30 -13.82
N VAL A 456 -1.85 -12.63 -13.55
CA VAL A 456 -1.03 -12.88 -12.35
C VAL A 456 -1.80 -12.50 -11.09
N GLY A 457 -2.45 -11.33 -11.07
CA GLY A 457 -3.28 -10.90 -9.95
C GLY A 457 -4.48 -11.82 -9.71
N GLY A 458 -5.16 -12.23 -10.79
CA GLY A 458 -6.27 -13.18 -10.75
C GLY A 458 -5.84 -14.57 -10.29
N ALA A 459 -4.70 -15.09 -10.79
CA ALA A 459 -4.15 -16.39 -10.37
C ALA A 459 -3.77 -16.39 -8.89
N TRP A 460 -3.19 -15.29 -8.39
CA TRP A 460 -2.87 -15.12 -6.96
C TRP A 460 -4.13 -15.23 -6.10
N LEU A 461 -5.19 -14.52 -6.46
CA LEU A 461 -6.46 -14.55 -5.72
C LEU A 461 -7.18 -15.91 -5.89
N ALA A 462 -7.14 -16.49 -7.08
CA ALA A 462 -7.72 -17.80 -7.34
C ALA A 462 -7.08 -18.90 -6.49
N ALA A 463 -5.76 -18.85 -6.27
CA ALA A 463 -5.06 -19.77 -5.39
C ALA A 463 -5.64 -19.76 -3.96
N ALA A 464 -6.01 -18.58 -3.42
CA ALA A 464 -6.68 -18.49 -2.13
C ALA A 464 -8.07 -19.13 -2.14
N VAL A 465 -8.87 -18.85 -3.18
CA VAL A 465 -10.22 -19.41 -3.31
C VAL A 465 -10.16 -20.95 -3.41
N ILE A 466 -9.26 -21.47 -4.24
CA ILE A 466 -9.05 -22.92 -4.38
C ILE A 466 -8.58 -23.52 -3.04
N GLY A 467 -7.63 -22.90 -2.37
CA GLY A 467 -7.14 -23.33 -1.05
C GLY A 467 -8.27 -23.42 0.00
N VAL A 468 -9.14 -22.42 0.04
CA VAL A 468 -10.32 -22.39 0.94
C VAL A 468 -11.34 -23.49 0.59
N LEU A 469 -11.54 -23.78 -0.69
CA LEU A 469 -12.45 -24.82 -1.15
C LEU A 469 -11.91 -26.23 -0.83
N LEU A 470 -10.60 -26.45 -1.04
CA LEU A 470 -9.95 -27.73 -0.79
C LEU A 470 -9.72 -28.01 0.71
N ALA A 471 -9.61 -26.98 1.55
CA ALA A 471 -9.33 -27.12 2.98
C ALA A 471 -10.41 -26.48 3.88
N PRO A 472 -11.67 -26.92 3.82
CA PRO A 472 -12.79 -26.29 4.57
C PRO A 472 -12.61 -26.38 6.09
N ARG A 473 -11.93 -27.41 6.61
CA ARG A 473 -11.64 -27.56 8.04
C ARG A 473 -10.69 -26.48 8.55
N THR A 474 -9.71 -26.10 7.75
CA THR A 474 -8.73 -25.05 8.01
C THR A 474 -9.42 -23.68 8.07
N ALA A 475 -10.30 -23.39 7.11
CA ALA A 475 -11.09 -22.16 7.10
C ALA A 475 -12.01 -22.02 8.32
N ARG A 476 -12.62 -23.13 8.80
CA ARG A 476 -13.44 -23.12 10.02
C ARG A 476 -12.62 -22.85 11.28
N ARG A 477 -11.41 -23.45 11.42
CA ARG A 477 -10.51 -23.21 12.56
C ARG A 477 -10.11 -21.75 12.65
N LEU A 478 -9.78 -21.16 11.51
CA LEU A 478 -9.44 -19.75 11.41
C LEU A 478 -10.60 -18.85 11.87
N GLY A 479 -11.84 -19.17 11.45
CA GLY A 479 -13.02 -18.44 11.87
C GLY A 479 -13.28 -18.51 13.36
N ALA A 480 -13.10 -19.69 13.94
CA ALA A 480 -13.23 -19.86 15.39
C ALA A 480 -12.15 -19.06 16.14
N ALA A 481 -10.93 -19.03 15.65
CA ALA A 481 -9.85 -18.24 16.27
C ALA A 481 -10.10 -16.73 16.19
N LEU A 482 -10.61 -16.23 15.05
CA LEU A 482 -10.99 -14.82 14.88
C LEU A 482 -12.18 -14.45 15.79
N ALA A 483 -13.22 -15.29 15.85
CA ALA A 483 -14.38 -15.06 16.71
C ALA A 483 -14.01 -15.06 18.20
N ALA A 484 -13.15 -15.98 18.64
CA ALA A 484 -12.70 -16.05 20.02
C ALA A 484 -11.88 -14.83 20.45
N ARG A 485 -11.11 -14.21 19.52
CA ARG A 485 -10.34 -13.01 19.82
C ARG A 485 -11.16 -11.74 19.86
N GLU A 486 -12.23 -11.67 19.08
CA GLU A 486 -13.09 -10.49 19.02
C GLU A 486 -14.22 -10.49 20.05
N GLY A 487 -14.31 -11.53 20.90
CA GLY A 487 -15.43 -11.68 21.86
C GLY A 487 -16.78 -11.83 21.16
N ILE A 488 -16.76 -12.16 19.86
CA ILE A 488 -17.96 -12.48 19.09
C ILE A 488 -18.26 -13.95 19.38
N THR A 489 -19.19 -14.21 20.29
CA THR A 489 -19.79 -15.54 20.42
C THR A 489 -20.33 -15.91 19.03
N ALA A 490 -19.76 -16.96 18.44
CA ALA A 490 -20.30 -17.53 17.21
C ALA A 490 -21.76 -17.91 17.53
N SER A 491 -22.70 -17.15 17.00
CA SER A 491 -24.09 -17.60 16.95
C SER A 491 -24.09 -18.89 16.14
N ALA A 492 -24.38 -20.00 16.82
CA ALA A 492 -24.52 -21.30 16.22
C ALA A 492 -25.53 -21.20 15.08
N PRO A 493 -25.33 -21.91 13.96
CA PRO A 493 -26.26 -21.87 12.85
C PRO A 493 -27.59 -22.59 13.10
N ASP A 494 -27.83 -23.10 14.29
CA ASP A 494 -29.12 -23.74 14.67
C ASP A 494 -29.61 -23.18 16.00
N GLY A 495 -30.82 -22.63 15.94
CA GLY A 495 -31.54 -22.00 17.06
C GLY A 495 -31.91 -22.97 18.19
N THR A 496 -30.94 -23.27 19.03
CA THR A 496 -31.22 -23.79 20.39
C THR A 496 -30.68 -22.80 21.40
N VAL A 497 -31.58 -21.93 21.85
CA VAL A 497 -31.40 -21.16 23.07
C VAL A 497 -31.38 -22.18 24.21
N ALA A 498 -30.20 -22.47 24.74
CA ALA A 498 -30.12 -23.12 26.07
C ALA A 498 -30.51 -22.07 27.09
N ALA A 499 -31.70 -22.20 27.61
CA ALA A 499 -32.13 -21.56 28.84
C ALA A 499 -31.32 -22.20 29.96
N ASP A 500 -30.41 -21.44 30.56
CA ASP A 500 -29.81 -21.82 31.84
C ASP A 500 -30.47 -21.03 32.97
N SER A 501 -31.01 -21.85 33.81
CA SER A 501 -31.56 -21.57 35.16
C SER A 501 -30.48 -21.11 36.12
#